data_bd2ba593cb7afe747bb0d5dc4adcb01b
#
_entry.id   bd2ba593cb7afe747bb0d5dc4adcb01b
#
_cell.length_a   1.000
_cell.length_b   1.000
_cell.length_c   1.000
_cell.angle_alpha   90.00
_cell.angle_beta   90.00
_cell.angle_gamma   90.00
#
_symmetry.space_group_name_H-M   'P 1'
#
loop_
_entity.id
_entity.type
_entity.pdbx_description
1 polymer ?
#
loop_
_entity_poly.entity_id
_entity_poly.type
_entity_poly.pdbx_seq_one_letter_code
_entity_poly.pdbx_strand_id
1 'polypeptide(L)'
;SDYDLSILVHTLSRYTSSFEYFVLQNHLKVKTVEELAQLGGYTVVTFRRIFNSVFHKPVYEWMMEKRKENIVYELRYTDATISEICYKYGFESLPHFSNFCKKNFGTSPRGLRSVQSVPPQETQTICEEAG
;
A
#
# COMPACT_ATOMS: atom_id res chain seq x y z
N SER A 1 0.37 35.43 15.89
CA SER A 1 1.58 35.78 15.20
C SER A 1 2.09 34.66 14.36
N ASP A 2 3.01 34.96 13.49
CA ASP A 2 3.58 33.92 12.62
C ASP A 2 4.26 32.84 13.44
N TYR A 3 4.88 33.20 14.51
CA TYR A 3 5.58 32.28 15.36
C TYR A 3 4.59 31.26 15.98
N ASP A 4 3.51 31.78 16.50
CA ASP A 4 2.51 30.91 17.12
C ASP A 4 1.88 29.98 16.10
N LEU A 5 1.61 30.50 14.94
CA LEU A 5 1.02 29.69 13.88
C LEU A 5 1.98 28.57 13.45
N SER A 6 3.25 28.90 13.37
CA SER A 6 4.25 27.93 13.00
C SER A 6 4.33 26.78 14.00
N ILE A 7 4.27 27.10 15.27
CA ILE A 7 4.30 26.09 16.32
C ILE A 7 3.08 25.21 16.23
N LEU A 8 1.91 25.79 16.00
CA LEU A 8 0.68 25.02 15.91
C LEU A 8 0.71 24.07 14.73
N VAL A 9 1.15 24.56 13.58
CA VAL A 9 1.23 23.72 12.39
C VAL A 9 2.22 22.58 12.61
N HIS A 10 3.32 22.86 13.22
CA HIS A 10 4.34 21.85 13.49
C HIS A 10 3.80 20.77 14.42
N THR A 11 3.04 21.15 15.43
CA THR A 11 2.46 20.20 16.36
C THR A 11 1.44 19.30 15.66
N LEU A 12 0.59 19.89 14.85
CA LEU A 12 -0.40 19.12 14.10
C LEU A 12 0.28 18.16 13.12
N SER A 13 1.32 18.63 12.46
CA SER A 13 2.04 17.81 11.51
C SER A 13 2.68 16.61 12.21
N ARG A 14 3.21 16.81 13.39
CA ARG A 14 3.82 15.74 14.14
C ARG A 14 2.79 14.69 14.55
N TYR A 15 1.63 15.15 15.01
CA TYR A 15 0.56 14.26 15.42
C TYR A 15 0.06 13.42 14.24
N THR A 16 -0.13 14.09 13.10
CA THR A 16 -0.54 13.42 11.87
C THR A 16 0.48 12.40 11.44
N SER A 17 1.75 12.74 11.51
CA SER A 17 2.82 11.83 11.14
C SER A 17 2.84 10.60 12.01
N SER A 18 2.50 10.76 13.28
CA SER A 18 2.48 9.64 14.20
C SER A 18 1.44 8.62 13.80
N PHE A 19 0.25 9.07 13.45
CA PHE A 19 -0.82 8.19 12.99
C PHE A 19 -0.45 7.56 11.66
N GLU A 20 0.07 8.36 10.74
CA GLU A 20 0.52 7.85 9.45
C GLU A 20 1.57 6.77 9.63
N TYR A 21 2.52 7.02 10.51
CA TYR A 21 3.59 6.06 10.75
C TYR A 21 3.01 4.74 11.25
N PHE A 22 2.07 4.81 12.17
CA PHE A 22 1.43 3.61 12.68
C PHE A 22 0.79 2.81 11.55
N VAL A 23 0.04 3.50 10.69
CA VAL A 23 -0.65 2.83 9.58
C VAL A 23 0.37 2.22 8.62
N LEU A 24 1.38 2.97 8.24
CA LEU A 24 2.36 2.50 7.29
C LEU A 24 3.14 1.30 7.81
N GLN A 25 3.39 1.26 9.11
CA GLN A 25 4.15 0.16 9.69
C GLN A 25 3.31 -1.10 9.87
N ASN A 26 2.00 -0.98 9.92
CA ASN A 26 1.17 -2.10 10.33
C ASN A 26 0.13 -2.58 9.34
N HIS A 27 -0.15 -1.83 8.28
CA HIS A 27 -1.28 -2.20 7.42
C HIS A 27 -1.09 -3.54 6.71
N LEU A 28 0.14 -3.96 6.47
CA LEU A 28 0.38 -5.24 5.82
C LEU A 28 0.40 -6.41 6.79
N LYS A 29 0.44 -6.12 8.09
CA LYS A 29 0.44 -7.17 9.11
C LYS A 29 -0.95 -7.69 9.42
N VAL A 30 -1.98 -6.98 8.97
CA VAL A 30 -3.37 -7.32 9.26
C VAL A 30 -4.12 -7.44 7.94
N LYS A 31 -5.29 -8.07 7.99
CA LYS A 31 -6.10 -8.27 6.80
C LYS A 31 -7.33 -7.39 6.75
N THR A 32 -7.78 -6.89 7.89
CA THR A 32 -9.01 -6.13 7.93
C THR A 32 -8.82 -4.80 8.62
N VAL A 33 -9.75 -3.89 8.35
CA VAL A 33 -9.77 -2.59 9.00
C VAL A 33 -9.91 -2.75 10.50
N GLU A 34 -10.76 -3.71 10.90
CA GLU A 34 -11.00 -3.96 12.32
C GLU A 34 -9.73 -4.36 13.04
N GLU A 35 -8.93 -5.21 12.40
CA GLU A 35 -7.66 -5.64 12.99
C GLU A 35 -6.70 -4.47 13.13
N LEU A 36 -6.65 -3.63 12.11
CA LEU A 36 -5.75 -2.50 12.15
C LEU A 36 -6.13 -1.52 13.25
N ALA A 37 -7.43 -1.25 13.38
CA ALA A 37 -7.91 -0.37 14.43
C ALA A 37 -7.57 -0.92 15.80
N GLN A 38 -7.82 -2.21 15.98
CA GLN A 38 -7.56 -2.86 17.26
C GLN A 38 -6.08 -2.80 17.62
N LEU A 39 -5.23 -3.00 16.64
CA LEU A 39 -3.80 -2.98 16.87
C LEU A 39 -3.35 -1.63 17.42
N GLY A 40 -3.99 -0.56 16.97
CA GLY A 40 -3.66 0.77 17.44
C GLY A 40 -4.44 1.22 18.67
N GLY A 41 -5.31 0.36 19.19
CA GLY A 41 -6.09 0.72 20.36
C GLY A 41 -7.29 1.60 20.08
N TYR A 42 -7.77 1.61 18.85
CA TYR A 42 -8.91 2.43 18.44
C TYR A 42 -10.17 1.58 18.29
N THR A 43 -11.32 2.20 18.52
CA THR A 43 -12.54 1.60 18.01
C THR A 43 -12.55 1.78 16.50
N VAL A 44 -13.30 0.92 15.81
CA VAL A 44 -13.36 1.01 14.35
C VAL A 44 -13.90 2.36 13.91
N VAL A 45 -14.92 2.84 14.58
CA VAL A 45 -15.53 4.13 14.20
C VAL A 45 -14.53 5.26 14.33
N THR A 46 -13.83 5.31 15.44
CA THR A 46 -12.83 6.35 15.66
C THR A 46 -11.69 6.23 14.66
N PHE A 47 -11.24 5.01 14.44
CA PHE A 47 -10.14 4.78 13.50
C PHE A 47 -10.50 5.26 12.09
N ARG A 48 -11.69 4.91 11.64
CA ARG A 48 -12.13 5.34 10.29
C ARG A 48 -12.18 6.85 10.17
N ARG A 49 -12.65 7.50 11.22
CA ARG A 49 -12.75 8.96 11.20
C ARG A 49 -11.38 9.62 11.12
N ILE A 50 -10.45 9.17 11.96
CA ILE A 50 -9.12 9.72 11.96
C ILE A 50 -8.43 9.43 10.65
N PHE A 51 -8.56 8.20 10.16
CA PHE A 51 -7.92 7.80 8.93
C PHE A 51 -8.39 8.67 7.76
N ASN A 52 -9.70 8.85 7.66
CA ASN A 52 -10.24 9.67 6.57
C ASN A 52 -9.73 11.10 6.64
N SER A 53 -9.58 11.59 7.85
CA SER A 53 -9.08 12.94 8.07
C SER A 53 -7.61 13.09 7.66
N VAL A 54 -6.82 12.06 7.92
CA VAL A 54 -5.37 12.11 7.65
C VAL A 54 -5.05 11.75 6.21
N PHE A 55 -5.66 10.69 5.70
CA PHE A 55 -5.34 10.17 4.37
C PHE A 55 -6.32 10.63 3.29
N HIS A 56 -7.43 11.26 3.67
CA HIS A 56 -8.40 11.84 2.74
C HIS A 56 -9.08 10.81 1.86
N LYS A 57 -9.22 9.59 2.36
CA LYS A 57 -9.97 8.54 1.69
C LYS A 57 -10.32 7.45 2.69
N PRO A 58 -11.34 6.64 2.38
CA PRO A 58 -11.73 5.56 3.29
C PRO A 58 -10.59 4.56 3.48
N VAL A 59 -10.47 4.04 4.69
CA VAL A 59 -9.36 3.17 5.02
C VAL A 59 -9.39 1.88 4.19
N TYR A 60 -10.58 1.35 3.92
CA TYR A 60 -10.67 0.12 3.14
C TYR A 60 -10.11 0.32 1.73
N GLU A 61 -10.49 1.41 1.09
CA GLU A 61 -10.01 1.72 -0.26
C GLU A 61 -8.49 1.87 -0.26
N TRP A 62 -7.97 2.56 0.73
CA TRP A 62 -6.53 2.77 0.83
C TRP A 62 -5.82 1.44 1.02
N MET A 63 -6.33 0.59 1.88
CA MET A 63 -5.71 -0.71 2.13
C MET A 63 -5.72 -1.57 0.86
N MET A 64 -6.82 -1.53 0.11
CA MET A 64 -6.89 -2.28 -1.14
C MET A 64 -5.90 -1.76 -2.16
N GLU A 65 -5.76 -0.44 -2.25
CA GLU A 65 -4.78 0.14 -3.16
C GLU A 65 -3.37 -0.30 -2.81
N LYS A 66 -3.05 -0.26 -1.52
CA LYS A 66 -1.71 -0.66 -1.09
C LYS A 66 -1.47 -2.14 -1.34
N ARG A 67 -2.48 -2.95 -1.14
CA ARG A 67 -2.36 -4.37 -1.42
C ARG A 67 -2.07 -4.61 -2.89
N LYS A 68 -2.78 -3.90 -3.77
CA LYS A 68 -2.56 -4.04 -5.20
C LYS A 68 -1.14 -3.61 -5.59
N GLU A 69 -0.69 -2.49 -5.04
CA GLU A 69 0.66 -2.01 -5.32
C GLU A 69 1.70 -3.02 -4.88
N ASN A 70 1.51 -3.60 -3.71
CA ASN A 70 2.48 -4.56 -3.20
C ASN A 70 2.47 -5.87 -3.98
N ILE A 71 1.30 -6.30 -4.43
CA ILE A 71 1.21 -7.50 -5.27
C ILE A 71 2.02 -7.30 -6.54
N VAL A 72 1.83 -6.16 -7.20
CA VAL A 72 2.56 -5.87 -8.42
C VAL A 72 4.05 -5.79 -8.14
N TYR A 73 4.42 -5.13 -7.05
CA TYR A 73 5.82 -5.02 -6.71
C TYR A 73 6.46 -6.39 -6.51
N GLU A 74 5.80 -7.26 -5.76
CA GLU A 74 6.38 -8.56 -5.49
C GLU A 74 6.45 -9.42 -6.75
N LEU A 75 5.45 -9.31 -7.62
CA LEU A 75 5.49 -10.07 -8.87
C LEU A 75 6.64 -9.61 -9.75
N ARG A 76 6.91 -8.32 -9.78
CA ARG A 76 7.91 -7.78 -10.69
C ARG A 76 9.33 -7.76 -10.13
N TYR A 77 9.48 -7.58 -8.83
CA TYR A 77 10.80 -7.27 -8.29
C TYR A 77 11.30 -8.22 -7.22
N THR A 78 10.59 -9.30 -6.95
CA THR A 78 11.06 -10.29 -5.99
C THR A 78 11.07 -11.67 -6.61
N ASP A 79 11.73 -12.60 -5.93
CA ASP A 79 11.82 -13.98 -6.37
C ASP A 79 10.70 -14.85 -5.82
N ALA A 80 9.79 -14.28 -5.05
CA ALA A 80 8.69 -15.05 -4.49
C ALA A 80 7.90 -15.70 -5.63
N THR A 81 7.48 -16.93 -5.42
CA THR A 81 6.70 -17.61 -6.45
C THR A 81 5.31 -17.03 -6.51
N ILE A 82 4.65 -17.23 -7.66
CA ILE A 82 3.29 -16.76 -7.82
C ILE A 82 2.39 -17.38 -6.76
N SER A 83 2.61 -18.67 -6.45
CA SER A 83 1.85 -19.34 -5.40
C SER A 83 2.05 -18.68 -4.04
N GLU A 84 3.29 -18.36 -3.72
CA GLU A 84 3.59 -17.72 -2.44
C GLU A 84 2.87 -16.38 -2.33
N ILE A 85 2.91 -15.59 -3.38
CA ILE A 85 2.25 -14.28 -3.36
C ILE A 85 0.73 -14.46 -3.26
N CYS A 86 0.20 -15.41 -4.00
CA CYS A 86 -1.23 -15.71 -3.98
C CYS A 86 -1.73 -15.94 -2.56
N TYR A 87 -1.06 -16.85 -1.86
CA TYR A 87 -1.53 -17.22 -0.53
C TYR A 87 -1.15 -16.20 0.53
N LYS A 88 -0.06 -15.49 0.33
CA LYS A 88 0.32 -14.42 1.24
C LYS A 88 -0.76 -13.35 1.32
N TYR A 89 -1.39 -13.05 0.20
CA TYR A 89 -2.41 -12.00 0.16
C TYR A 89 -3.82 -12.53 0.34
N GLY A 90 -3.95 -13.80 0.71
CA GLY A 90 -5.24 -14.32 1.13
C GLY A 90 -6.13 -14.87 0.03
N PHE A 91 -5.60 -15.09 -1.14
CA PHE A 91 -6.39 -15.70 -2.21
C PHE A 91 -6.50 -17.19 -1.99
N GLU A 92 -7.68 -17.72 -2.26
CA GLU A 92 -7.95 -19.13 -1.98
C GLU A 92 -7.31 -20.07 -2.99
N SER A 93 -7.12 -19.59 -4.22
CA SER A 93 -6.60 -20.45 -5.27
C SER A 93 -5.88 -19.61 -6.31
N LEU A 94 -5.02 -20.26 -7.09
CA LEU A 94 -4.32 -19.58 -8.17
C LEU A 94 -5.28 -19.04 -9.24
N PRO A 95 -6.32 -19.77 -9.66
CA PRO A 95 -7.28 -19.20 -10.60
C PRO A 95 -7.93 -17.93 -10.08
N HIS A 96 -8.27 -17.90 -8.79
CA HIS A 96 -8.87 -16.72 -8.20
C HIS A 96 -7.89 -15.53 -8.26
N PHE A 97 -6.64 -15.79 -7.92
CA PHE A 97 -5.61 -14.77 -7.97
C PHE A 97 -5.39 -14.29 -9.41
N SER A 98 -5.36 -15.23 -10.35
CA SER A 98 -5.17 -14.89 -11.74
C SER A 98 -6.30 -13.99 -12.26
N ASN A 99 -7.53 -14.31 -11.91
CA ASN A 99 -8.67 -13.49 -12.31
C ASN A 99 -8.60 -12.10 -11.69
N PHE A 100 -8.18 -12.03 -10.44
CA PHE A 100 -8.00 -10.76 -9.77
C PHE A 100 -6.97 -9.89 -10.51
N CYS A 101 -5.87 -10.48 -10.88
CA CYS A 101 -4.83 -9.75 -11.59
C CYS A 101 -5.30 -9.27 -12.96
N LYS A 102 -6.01 -10.13 -13.69
CA LYS A 102 -6.52 -9.73 -14.99
C LYS A 102 -7.50 -8.58 -14.86
N LYS A 103 -8.35 -8.62 -13.85
CA LYS A 103 -9.35 -7.58 -13.67
C LYS A 103 -8.73 -6.27 -13.23
N ASN A 104 -7.76 -6.31 -12.35
CA ASN A 104 -7.21 -5.11 -11.75
C ASN A 104 -5.97 -4.58 -12.43
N PHE A 105 -5.19 -5.44 -13.08
CA PHE A 105 -3.93 -5.04 -13.69
C PHE A 105 -3.88 -5.29 -15.19
N GLY A 106 -4.91 -5.90 -15.74
CA GLY A 106 -4.98 -6.12 -17.18
C GLY A 106 -4.28 -7.36 -17.68
N THR A 107 -3.60 -8.11 -16.81
CA THR A 107 -2.88 -9.29 -17.25
C THR A 107 -2.75 -10.26 -16.07
N SER A 108 -2.37 -11.51 -16.39
CA SER A 108 -2.19 -12.53 -15.38
C SER A 108 -0.96 -12.26 -14.51
N PRO A 109 -0.84 -12.94 -13.37
CA PRO A 109 0.37 -12.79 -12.55
C PRO A 109 1.64 -13.14 -13.33
N ARG A 110 1.56 -14.16 -14.15
CA ARG A 110 2.71 -14.54 -14.98
C ARG A 110 3.03 -13.44 -15.98
N GLY A 111 2.01 -12.83 -16.56
CA GLY A 111 2.21 -11.74 -17.48
C GLY A 111 2.85 -10.53 -16.81
N LEU A 112 2.41 -10.23 -15.60
CA LEU A 112 3.01 -9.14 -14.86
C LEU A 112 4.48 -9.41 -14.57
N ARG A 113 4.81 -10.65 -14.23
CA ARG A 113 6.18 -11.01 -13.92
C ARG A 113 7.08 -10.92 -15.17
N SER A 114 6.56 -11.35 -16.30
CA SER A 114 7.38 -11.34 -17.50
C SER A 114 7.61 -9.93 -18.03
N VAL A 115 6.74 -8.99 -17.74
CA VAL A 115 6.91 -7.62 -18.15
C VAL A 115 8.12 -6.98 -17.49
N GLN A 116 8.56 -7.55 -16.40
CA GLN A 116 9.62 -6.99 -15.58
C GLN A 116 11.01 -7.28 -16.16
N SER A 117 11.16 -7.30 -17.45
CA SER A 117 12.45 -7.60 -18.05
C SER A 117 13.44 -6.42 -17.94
N VAL A 118 12.94 -5.21 -17.70
CA VAL A 118 13.78 -4.02 -17.63
C VAL A 118 13.78 -3.48 -16.20
N PRO A 119 14.93 -3.44 -15.56
CA PRO A 119 15.01 -2.91 -14.19
C PRO A 119 14.69 -1.41 -14.15
N PRO A 120 14.09 -0.95 -13.08
CA PRO A 120 13.73 0.46 -12.97
C PRO A 120 14.91 1.42 -13.08
N GLN A 121 16.06 1.02 -12.56
CA GLN A 121 17.20 1.91 -12.57
C GLN A 121 17.70 2.17 -13.98
N GLU A 122 17.51 1.24 -14.87
CA GLU A 122 17.93 1.47 -16.25
C GLU A 122 17.10 2.55 -16.91
N THR A 123 15.84 2.55 -16.60
CA THR A 123 14.96 3.57 -17.13
C THR A 123 15.41 4.94 -16.69
N GLN A 124 15.81 5.05 -15.45
CA GLN A 124 16.31 6.30 -14.95
C GLN A 124 17.56 6.76 -15.65
N THR A 125 18.47 5.85 -15.83
CA THR A 125 19.72 6.17 -16.48
C THR A 125 19.46 6.75 -17.86
N ILE A 126 18.56 6.14 -18.57
CA ILE A 126 18.22 6.61 -19.89
C ILE A 126 17.72 8.03 -19.86
N CYS A 127 16.87 8.31 -18.90
CA CYS A 127 16.34 9.66 -18.77
C CYS A 127 17.43 10.67 -18.56
N GLU A 128 18.39 10.34 -17.77
CA GLU A 128 19.48 11.25 -17.51
C GLU A 128 20.28 11.53 -18.74
N GLU A 129 20.54 10.51 -19.49
CA GLU A 129 21.32 10.71 -20.70
C GLU A 129 20.58 11.55 -21.71
N ALA A 130 19.29 11.35 -21.76
CA ALA A 130 18.49 12.15 -22.67
C ALA A 130 18.58 13.61 -22.31
N GLY A 131 18.72 13.89 -21.03
CA GLY A 131 18.90 15.26 -20.62
C GLY A 131 20.29 15.72 -20.92
#